data_9c2d95f122999144ce44d783959a0941
#
_entry.id   9c2d95f122999144ce44d783959a0941
#
_cell.length_a   1.000
_cell.length_b   1.000
_cell.length_c   1.000
_cell.angle_alpha   90.00
_cell.angle_beta   90.00
_cell.angle_gamma   90.00
#
_symmetry.space_group_name_H-M   'P 1'
#
loop_
_entity.id
_entity.type
_entity.pdbx_description
1 polymer ?
#
loop_
_entity_poly.entity_id
_entity_poly.type
_entity_poly.pdbx_seq_one_letter_code
_entity_poly.pdbx_strand_id
1 'polypeptide(L)'
;DSAVQCPALFAFQGDVYQGLGADTLSIDELEFAQQHLRILSGLYGLLRPFDLMQAYRLEMGTKFMNPRGANLYAFWGNKISSLIKADMPTDEAPELVNLASNEYYKAVKPKLISSKIITPVFKDLKNGQYKIISFYAKKARGLMVAYAVKNKITRAEKLKGFDSAGYYFAEELSDDKQWVFIRDNAL
;
A
#
# COMPACT_ATOMS: atom_id res chain seq x y z
N ASP A 1 18.12 18.95 21.13
CA ASP A 1 18.01 18.71 19.68
C ASP A 1 16.62 18.19 19.38
N SER A 2 15.76 19.05 18.83
CA SER A 2 14.46 18.61 18.34
C SER A 2 14.72 17.78 17.07
N ALA A 3 14.45 16.47 17.13
CA ALA A 3 14.56 15.62 15.96
C ALA A 3 13.66 16.15 14.83
N VAL A 4 14.22 16.24 13.62
CA VAL A 4 13.50 16.74 12.45
C VAL A 4 12.31 15.84 12.18
N GLN A 5 11.12 16.44 12.12
CA GLN A 5 9.89 15.76 11.73
C GLN A 5 9.60 16.01 10.25
N CYS A 6 9.06 15.00 9.58
CA CYS A 6 8.68 15.07 8.18
C CYS A 6 7.34 14.35 7.98
N PRO A 7 6.45 14.83 7.09
CA PRO A 7 5.25 14.09 6.75
C PRO A 7 5.59 12.69 6.22
N ALA A 8 4.84 11.69 6.65
CA ALA A 8 5.12 10.28 6.36
C ALA A 8 5.30 10.00 4.86
N LEU A 9 4.46 10.60 4.02
CA LEU A 9 4.53 10.41 2.56
C LEU A 9 5.90 10.79 1.96
N PHE A 10 6.59 11.77 2.53
CA PHE A 10 7.90 12.26 2.08
C PHE A 10 9.06 11.70 2.90
N ALA A 11 8.77 11.14 4.09
CA ALA A 11 9.79 10.58 4.97
C ALA A 11 10.23 9.18 4.55
N PHE A 12 9.30 8.35 4.07
CA PHE A 12 9.61 7.00 3.62
C PHE A 12 10.33 6.99 2.28
N GLN A 13 11.28 6.07 2.16
CA GLN A 13 12.13 5.88 0.98
C GLN A 13 12.05 4.43 0.50
N GLY A 14 12.53 4.19 -0.71
CA GLY A 14 12.57 2.86 -1.32
C GLY A 14 11.71 2.75 -2.57
N ASP A 15 11.72 1.55 -3.19
CA ASP A 15 11.17 1.34 -4.54
C ASP A 15 9.69 1.69 -4.67
N VAL A 16 8.88 1.41 -3.62
CA VAL A 16 7.45 1.76 -3.59
C VAL A 16 7.27 3.28 -3.66
N TYR A 17 8.01 4.01 -2.83
CA TYR A 17 7.90 5.48 -2.76
C TYR A 17 8.52 6.17 -3.97
N GLN A 18 9.54 5.57 -4.59
CA GLN A 18 10.05 6.02 -5.89
C GLN A 18 8.99 5.84 -6.99
N GLY A 19 8.26 4.71 -6.99
CA GLY A 19 7.15 4.49 -7.91
C GLY A 19 6.00 5.46 -7.69
N LEU A 20 5.70 5.81 -6.44
CA LEU A 20 4.69 6.80 -6.08
C LEU A 20 5.06 8.21 -6.55
N GLY A 21 6.32 8.62 -6.38
CA GLY A 21 6.80 9.95 -6.80
C GLY A 21 6.01 11.08 -6.15
N ALA A 22 5.94 11.10 -4.82
CA ALA A 22 5.10 12.05 -4.06
C ALA A 22 5.41 13.51 -4.36
N ASP A 23 6.65 13.83 -4.71
CA ASP A 23 7.13 15.15 -5.11
C ASP A 23 6.56 15.63 -6.46
N THR A 24 5.97 14.74 -7.25
CA THR A 24 5.32 15.06 -8.52
C THR A 24 3.82 15.32 -8.40
N LEU A 25 3.25 15.12 -7.21
CA LEU A 25 1.80 15.28 -6.98
C LEU A 25 1.44 16.76 -6.77
N SER A 26 0.33 17.17 -7.37
CA SER A 26 -0.27 18.47 -7.12
C SER A 26 -0.88 18.58 -5.71
N ILE A 27 -1.22 19.77 -5.27
CA ILE A 27 -1.88 19.99 -3.97
C ILE A 27 -3.19 19.21 -3.88
N ASP A 28 -4.04 19.27 -4.91
CA ASP A 28 -5.32 18.53 -4.94
C ASP A 28 -5.12 17.00 -4.90
N GLU A 29 -4.06 16.50 -5.53
CA GLU A 29 -3.68 15.08 -5.49
C GLU A 29 -3.17 14.68 -4.11
N LEU A 30 -2.39 15.54 -3.46
CA LEU A 30 -1.91 15.32 -2.09
C LEU A 30 -3.09 15.33 -1.09
N GLU A 31 -4.07 16.20 -1.26
CA GLU A 31 -5.29 16.21 -0.44
C GLU A 31 -6.10 14.93 -0.63
N PHE A 32 -6.24 14.47 -1.88
CA PHE A 32 -6.88 13.18 -2.17
C PHE A 32 -6.13 12.03 -1.51
N ALA A 33 -4.79 12.02 -1.61
CA ALA A 33 -3.96 11.01 -0.94
C ALA A 33 -4.16 11.03 0.58
N GLN A 34 -4.20 12.20 1.21
CA GLN A 34 -4.43 12.34 2.66
C GLN A 34 -5.73 11.67 3.11
N GLN A 35 -6.78 11.76 2.30
CA GLN A 35 -8.07 11.16 2.61
C GLN A 35 -8.10 9.65 2.38
N HIS A 36 -7.45 9.13 1.32
CA HIS A 36 -7.61 7.77 0.84
C HIS A 36 -6.42 6.84 1.08
N LEU A 37 -5.19 7.36 1.19
CA LEU A 37 -3.99 6.56 1.39
C LEU A 37 -3.71 6.34 2.88
N ARG A 38 -3.30 5.11 3.21
CA ARG A 38 -2.76 4.75 4.53
C ARG A 38 -1.42 4.06 4.36
N ILE A 39 -0.50 4.31 5.27
CA ILE A 39 0.86 3.79 5.26
C ILE A 39 1.06 2.94 6.50
N LEU A 40 1.46 1.69 6.32
CA LEU A 40 1.81 0.78 7.41
C LEU A 40 3.24 1.04 7.88
N SER A 41 3.43 1.07 9.20
CA SER A 41 4.69 1.35 9.85
C SER A 41 4.92 0.40 11.02
N GLY A 42 6.14 -0.13 11.13
CA GLY A 42 6.52 -0.98 12.28
C GLY A 42 6.46 -0.22 13.59
N LEU A 43 6.88 1.05 13.60
CA LEU A 43 6.93 1.90 14.80
C LEU A 43 5.60 2.62 15.07
N TYR A 44 4.99 3.22 14.04
CA TYR A 44 3.79 4.05 14.17
C TYR A 44 2.48 3.30 13.91
N GLY A 45 2.54 2.08 13.38
CA GLY A 45 1.39 1.24 13.05
C GLY A 45 0.70 1.64 11.76
N LEU A 46 -0.17 2.64 11.81
CA LEU A 46 -0.89 3.20 10.67
C LEU A 46 -0.71 4.71 10.62
N LEU A 47 -0.30 5.22 9.47
CA LEU A 47 -0.08 6.63 9.23
C LEU A 47 -0.92 7.12 8.05
N ARG A 48 -1.34 8.37 8.12
CA ARG A 48 -1.84 9.15 6.98
C ARG A 48 -0.65 9.85 6.30
N PRO A 49 -0.76 10.24 5.03
CA PRO A 49 0.32 10.91 4.29
C PRO A 49 0.98 12.09 5.02
N PHE A 50 0.21 12.93 5.69
CA PHE A 50 0.72 14.13 6.36
C PHE A 50 0.96 13.98 7.86
N ASP A 51 0.79 12.79 8.42
CA ASP A 51 1.20 12.54 9.80
C ASP A 51 2.70 12.77 9.95
N LEU A 52 3.09 13.59 10.93
CA LEU A 52 4.49 13.90 11.19
C LEU A 52 5.18 12.71 11.87
N MET A 53 6.30 12.33 11.33
CA MET A 53 7.11 11.25 11.88
C MET A 53 8.59 11.63 11.93
N GLN A 54 9.32 10.98 12.81
CA GLN A 54 10.77 11.03 12.87
C GLN A 54 11.35 9.83 12.11
N ALA A 55 12.56 10.00 11.56
CA ALA A 55 13.27 8.91 10.91
C ALA A 55 13.53 7.76 11.89
N TYR A 56 13.26 6.53 11.44
CA TYR A 56 13.48 5.32 12.23
C TYR A 56 13.81 4.14 11.30
N ARG A 57 14.30 3.07 11.89
CA ARG A 57 14.48 1.79 11.18
C ARG A 57 13.94 0.66 12.03
N LEU A 58 12.72 0.22 11.72
CA LEU A 58 12.06 -0.90 12.38
C LEU A 58 11.04 -1.51 11.41
N GLU A 59 11.42 -2.60 10.75
CA GLU A 59 10.56 -3.35 9.84
C GLU A 59 9.50 -4.14 10.64
N MET A 60 8.31 -4.31 10.08
CA MET A 60 7.18 -4.98 10.74
C MET A 60 7.50 -6.44 11.11
N GLY A 61 8.30 -7.13 10.29
CA GLY A 61 8.71 -8.51 10.51
C GLY A 61 9.84 -8.70 11.52
N THR A 62 10.37 -7.62 12.10
CA THR A 62 11.47 -7.71 13.07
C THR A 62 11.06 -8.54 14.29
N LYS A 63 11.95 -9.49 14.66
CA LYS A 63 11.82 -10.25 15.89
C LYS A 63 12.16 -9.35 17.09
N PHE A 64 11.16 -8.67 17.59
CA PHE A 64 11.29 -7.73 18.69
C PHE A 64 10.37 -8.14 19.84
N MET A 65 10.96 -8.80 20.84
CA MET A 65 10.24 -9.16 22.07
C MET A 65 9.88 -7.88 22.84
N ASN A 66 8.65 -7.78 23.28
CA ASN A 66 8.11 -6.60 23.96
C ASN A 66 7.06 -7.04 24.99
N PRO A 67 6.59 -6.14 25.86
CA PRO A 67 5.62 -6.49 26.92
C PRO A 67 4.28 -7.06 26.43
N ARG A 68 3.97 -6.91 25.13
CA ARG A 68 2.72 -7.40 24.52
C ARG A 68 2.90 -8.70 23.73
N GLY A 69 4.14 -9.19 23.58
CA GLY A 69 4.40 -10.45 22.89
C GLY A 69 5.76 -10.54 22.20
N ALA A 70 5.96 -11.60 21.45
CA ALA A 70 7.24 -11.98 20.87
C ALA A 70 7.69 -11.14 19.65
N ASN A 71 6.82 -10.30 19.09
CA ASN A 71 7.10 -9.55 17.87
C ASN A 71 6.12 -8.37 17.70
N LEU A 72 6.32 -7.58 16.63
CA LEU A 72 5.47 -6.42 16.35
C LEU A 72 4.04 -6.80 15.93
N TYR A 73 3.81 -7.96 15.34
CA TYR A 73 2.45 -8.42 15.03
C TYR A 73 1.64 -8.63 16.31
N ALA A 74 2.24 -9.22 17.34
CA ALA A 74 1.62 -9.35 18.66
C ALA A 74 1.44 -7.99 19.34
N PHE A 75 2.41 -7.08 19.21
CA PHE A 75 2.33 -5.73 19.75
C PHE A 75 1.14 -4.94 19.18
N TRP A 76 1.00 -4.94 17.87
CA TRP A 76 -0.08 -4.21 17.20
C TRP A 76 -1.44 -4.90 17.36
N GLY A 77 -1.47 -6.23 17.43
CA GLY A 77 -2.69 -7.00 17.67
C GLY A 77 -3.81 -6.64 16.68
N ASN A 78 -4.90 -6.08 17.19
CA ASN A 78 -6.06 -5.64 16.40
C ASN A 78 -6.02 -4.13 16.06
N LYS A 79 -5.10 -3.36 16.63
CA LYS A 79 -5.13 -1.90 16.58
C LYS A 79 -5.12 -1.34 15.16
N ILE A 80 -4.22 -1.84 14.30
CA ILE A 80 -4.11 -1.37 12.92
C ILE A 80 -5.44 -1.59 12.17
N SER A 81 -6.02 -2.78 12.30
CA SER A 81 -7.30 -3.10 11.66
C SER A 81 -8.46 -2.27 12.18
N SER A 82 -8.47 -1.99 13.48
CA SER A 82 -9.48 -1.12 14.10
C SER A 82 -9.37 0.32 13.59
N LEU A 83 -8.15 0.84 13.42
CA LEU A 83 -7.91 2.17 12.85
C LEU A 83 -8.34 2.23 11.37
N ILE A 84 -7.97 1.22 10.57
CA ILE A 84 -8.42 1.15 9.18
C ILE A 84 -9.95 1.17 9.11
N LYS A 85 -10.62 0.34 9.92
CA LYS A 85 -12.08 0.28 9.97
C LYS A 85 -12.71 1.61 10.37
N ALA A 86 -12.12 2.30 11.35
CA ALA A 86 -12.62 3.60 11.82
C ALA A 86 -12.47 4.72 10.78
N ASP A 87 -11.49 4.60 9.90
CA ASP A 87 -11.22 5.58 8.83
C ASP A 87 -12.04 5.31 7.54
N MET A 88 -12.76 4.17 7.47
CA MET A 88 -13.56 3.84 6.29
C MET A 88 -14.87 4.64 6.26
N PRO A 89 -15.35 5.01 5.05
CA PRO A 89 -16.70 5.55 4.89
C PRO A 89 -17.77 4.62 5.47
N THR A 90 -18.82 5.18 6.06
CA THR A 90 -19.91 4.43 6.70
C THR A 90 -21.17 4.34 5.85
N ASP A 91 -21.31 5.18 4.87
CA ASP A 91 -22.49 5.40 4.03
C ASP A 91 -22.47 4.64 2.70
N GLU A 92 -21.33 4.07 2.32
CA GLU A 92 -21.14 3.29 1.11
C GLU A 92 -20.56 1.91 1.44
N ALA A 93 -20.55 1.00 0.45
CA ALA A 93 -19.81 -0.27 0.55
C ALA A 93 -18.31 0.01 0.35
N PRO A 94 -17.51 0.23 1.40
CA PRO A 94 -16.11 0.62 1.25
C PRO A 94 -15.28 -0.52 0.67
N GLU A 95 -14.29 -0.16 -0.12
CA GLU A 95 -13.31 -1.08 -0.69
C GLU A 95 -11.92 -0.74 -0.14
N LEU A 96 -11.17 -1.77 0.24
CA LEU A 96 -9.77 -1.64 0.66
C LEU A 96 -8.87 -2.23 -0.41
N VAL A 97 -7.95 -1.44 -0.96
CA VAL A 97 -6.94 -1.90 -1.89
C VAL A 97 -5.64 -2.15 -1.14
N ASN A 98 -5.22 -3.41 -1.07
CA ASN A 98 -3.98 -3.80 -0.40
C ASN A 98 -2.80 -3.72 -1.36
N LEU A 99 -2.00 -2.67 -1.25
CA LEU A 99 -0.74 -2.48 -1.96
C LEU A 99 0.50 -2.64 -1.06
N ALA A 100 0.30 -3.08 0.20
CA ALA A 100 1.38 -3.37 1.12
C ALA A 100 2.11 -4.67 0.75
N SER A 101 3.35 -4.83 1.22
CA SER A 101 4.02 -6.12 1.16
C SER A 101 3.36 -7.14 2.09
N ASN A 102 3.56 -8.43 1.82
CA ASN A 102 3.05 -9.49 2.68
C ASN A 102 3.51 -9.34 4.14
N GLU A 103 4.76 -8.90 4.34
CA GLU A 103 5.32 -8.63 5.66
C GLU A 103 4.48 -7.61 6.43
N TYR A 104 4.18 -6.46 5.82
CA TYR A 104 3.40 -5.41 6.47
C TYR A 104 1.92 -5.74 6.55
N TYR A 105 1.34 -6.30 5.48
CA TYR A 105 -0.08 -6.67 5.47
C TYR A 105 -0.44 -7.75 6.48
N LYS A 106 0.51 -8.60 6.88
CA LYS A 106 0.32 -9.59 7.96
C LYS A 106 -0.08 -8.95 9.30
N ALA A 107 0.23 -7.67 9.52
CA ALA A 107 -0.23 -6.92 10.70
C ALA A 107 -1.71 -6.51 10.61
N VAL A 108 -2.31 -6.57 9.43
CA VAL A 108 -3.73 -6.31 9.19
C VAL A 108 -4.52 -7.61 9.36
N LYS A 109 -5.64 -7.55 10.07
CA LYS A 109 -6.56 -8.69 10.26
C LYS A 109 -7.82 -8.45 9.43
N PRO A 110 -7.92 -9.03 8.22
CA PRO A 110 -9.02 -8.76 7.29
C PRO A 110 -10.40 -9.04 7.87
N LYS A 111 -10.52 -10.05 8.73
CA LYS A 111 -11.79 -10.41 9.39
C LYS A 111 -12.38 -9.29 10.25
N LEU A 112 -11.58 -8.33 10.67
CA LEU A 112 -12.02 -7.16 11.46
C LEU A 112 -12.45 -5.98 10.59
N ILE A 113 -12.20 -6.06 9.28
CA ILE A 113 -12.49 -4.99 8.32
C ILE A 113 -13.69 -5.44 7.50
N SER A 114 -14.83 -4.79 7.71
CA SER A 114 -16.09 -5.11 7.02
C SER A 114 -16.16 -4.45 5.65
N SER A 115 -15.21 -4.78 4.76
CA SER A 115 -15.15 -4.25 3.40
C SER A 115 -14.63 -5.29 2.42
N LYS A 116 -14.89 -5.08 1.13
CA LYS A 116 -14.22 -5.83 0.06
C LYS A 116 -12.74 -5.47 0.06
N ILE A 117 -11.87 -6.46 0.11
CA ILE A 117 -10.42 -6.27 0.07
C ILE A 117 -9.90 -6.83 -1.25
N ILE A 118 -9.19 -5.98 -1.99
CA ILE A 118 -8.61 -6.29 -3.30
C ILE A 118 -7.09 -6.16 -3.18
N THR A 119 -6.37 -7.17 -3.63
CA THR A 119 -4.90 -7.17 -3.65
C THR A 119 -4.40 -7.18 -5.09
N PRO A 120 -3.91 -6.06 -5.63
CA PRO A 120 -3.22 -6.05 -6.92
C PRO A 120 -1.91 -6.84 -6.85
N VAL A 121 -1.68 -7.67 -7.87
CA VAL A 121 -0.49 -8.52 -8.02
C VAL A 121 0.17 -8.17 -9.34
N PHE A 122 1.46 -7.84 -9.32
CA PHE A 122 2.21 -7.44 -10.52
C PHE A 122 3.18 -8.56 -10.92
N LYS A 123 3.09 -8.99 -12.17
CA LYS A 123 3.94 -10.05 -12.73
C LYS A 123 4.58 -9.57 -14.03
N ASP A 124 5.83 -9.93 -14.19
CA ASP A 124 6.61 -9.66 -15.39
C ASP A 124 6.90 -10.95 -16.16
N LEU A 125 6.88 -10.88 -17.48
CA LEU A 125 7.24 -12.01 -18.33
C LEU A 125 8.74 -12.30 -18.20
N LYS A 126 9.08 -13.49 -17.75
CA LYS A 126 10.45 -13.97 -17.64
C LYS A 126 10.54 -15.43 -18.04
N ASN A 127 11.34 -15.72 -19.05
CA ASN A 127 11.52 -17.10 -19.58
C ASN A 127 10.17 -17.76 -19.96
N GLY A 128 9.31 -17.03 -20.65
CA GLY A 128 8.01 -17.51 -21.10
C GLY A 128 6.93 -17.66 -20.01
N GLN A 129 7.18 -17.18 -18.79
CA GLN A 129 6.22 -17.26 -17.68
C GLN A 129 6.08 -15.92 -16.95
N TYR A 130 4.86 -15.57 -16.56
CA TYR A 130 4.60 -14.41 -15.72
C TYR A 130 4.94 -14.70 -14.26
N LYS A 131 5.92 -14.00 -13.71
CA LYS A 131 6.44 -14.16 -12.35
C LYS A 131 6.49 -12.84 -11.61
N ILE A 132 6.31 -12.88 -10.30
CA ILE A 132 6.55 -11.72 -9.43
C ILE A 132 8.06 -11.51 -9.34
N ILE A 133 8.53 -10.36 -9.83
CA ILE A 133 9.91 -9.91 -9.66
C ILE A 133 9.89 -8.81 -8.60
N SER A 134 10.51 -9.09 -7.44
CA SER A 134 10.36 -8.27 -6.22
C SER A 134 10.60 -6.77 -6.45
N PHE A 135 11.67 -6.40 -7.13
CA PHE A 135 11.99 -5.00 -7.42
C PHE A 135 10.92 -4.31 -8.27
N TYR A 136 10.49 -4.96 -9.37
CA TYR A 136 9.47 -4.43 -10.25
C TYR A 136 8.10 -4.36 -9.58
N ALA A 137 7.74 -5.40 -8.81
CA ALA A 137 6.47 -5.43 -8.09
C ALA A 137 6.39 -4.34 -7.01
N LYS A 138 7.49 -4.03 -6.32
CA LYS A 138 7.55 -2.92 -5.36
C LYS A 138 7.30 -1.58 -6.07
N LYS A 139 8.01 -1.30 -7.15
CA LYS A 139 7.84 -0.07 -7.92
C LYS A 139 6.42 0.04 -8.49
N ALA A 140 5.87 -1.06 -9.03
CA ALA A 140 4.52 -1.10 -9.59
C ALA A 140 3.43 -0.76 -8.55
N ARG A 141 3.58 -1.20 -7.29
CA ARG A 141 2.66 -0.82 -6.21
C ARG A 141 2.65 0.69 -5.98
N GLY A 142 3.81 1.32 -5.98
CA GLY A 142 3.92 2.78 -5.89
C GLY A 142 3.30 3.49 -7.10
N LEU A 143 3.56 3.00 -8.31
CA LEU A 143 2.94 3.52 -9.53
C LEU A 143 1.41 3.41 -9.50
N MET A 144 0.86 2.33 -8.96
CA MET A 144 -0.59 2.18 -8.82
C MET A 144 -1.18 3.16 -7.80
N VAL A 145 -0.47 3.44 -6.70
CA VAL A 145 -0.88 4.52 -5.78
C VAL A 145 -0.91 5.86 -6.52
N ALA A 146 0.15 6.20 -7.26
CA ALA A 146 0.20 7.43 -8.04
C ALA A 146 -0.92 7.50 -9.08
N TYR A 147 -1.20 6.41 -9.78
CA TYR A 147 -2.32 6.31 -10.74
C TYR A 147 -3.66 6.56 -10.07
N ALA A 148 -3.93 5.90 -8.92
CA ALA A 148 -5.16 6.09 -8.17
C ALA A 148 -5.35 7.53 -7.69
N VAL A 149 -4.28 8.14 -7.19
CA VAL A 149 -4.29 9.53 -6.68
C VAL A 149 -4.49 10.53 -7.81
N LYS A 150 -3.72 10.43 -8.89
CA LYS A 150 -3.80 11.34 -10.06
C LYS A 150 -5.15 11.29 -10.76
N ASN A 151 -5.76 10.14 -10.80
CA ASN A 151 -7.08 9.95 -11.41
C ASN A 151 -8.23 10.06 -10.40
N LYS A 152 -7.95 10.41 -9.13
CA LYS A 152 -8.94 10.54 -8.03
C LYS A 152 -9.90 9.36 -7.98
N ILE A 153 -9.33 8.13 -8.00
CA ILE A 153 -10.10 6.89 -8.05
C ILE A 153 -10.71 6.59 -6.69
N THR A 154 -12.04 6.57 -6.62
CA THR A 154 -12.83 6.24 -5.43
C THR A 154 -13.45 4.85 -5.50
N ARG A 155 -13.48 4.21 -6.67
CA ARG A 155 -13.98 2.84 -6.88
C ARG A 155 -12.86 1.96 -7.43
N ALA A 156 -12.58 0.86 -6.74
CA ALA A 156 -11.46 -0.02 -7.09
C ALA A 156 -11.52 -0.55 -8.52
N GLU A 157 -12.72 -0.77 -9.08
CA GLU A 157 -12.90 -1.23 -10.46
C GLU A 157 -12.15 -0.39 -11.50
N LYS A 158 -12.03 0.92 -11.26
CA LYS A 158 -11.27 1.83 -12.14
C LYS A 158 -9.76 1.56 -12.15
N LEU A 159 -9.23 0.84 -11.15
CA LEU A 159 -7.82 0.42 -11.14
C LEU A 159 -7.50 -0.60 -12.23
N LYS A 160 -8.49 -1.31 -12.77
CA LYS A 160 -8.30 -2.21 -13.92
C LYS A 160 -7.79 -1.49 -15.17
N GLY A 161 -7.99 -0.17 -15.26
CA GLY A 161 -7.42 0.66 -16.31
C GLY A 161 -5.95 1.07 -16.09
N PHE A 162 -5.28 0.54 -15.06
CA PHE A 162 -3.87 0.85 -14.80
C PHE A 162 -2.97 0.36 -15.94
N ASP A 163 -2.17 1.28 -16.51
CA ASP A 163 -1.32 1.06 -17.68
C ASP A 163 0.12 1.56 -17.50
N SER A 164 0.48 2.02 -16.30
CA SER A 164 1.80 2.62 -16.04
C SER A 164 2.92 1.60 -16.21
N ALA A 165 4.03 2.04 -16.78
CA ALA A 165 5.23 1.24 -17.04
C ALA A 165 5.00 -0.05 -17.85
N GLY A 166 3.96 -0.06 -18.70
CA GLY A 166 3.64 -1.18 -19.58
C GLY A 166 2.86 -2.33 -18.91
N TYR A 167 2.39 -2.15 -17.69
CA TYR A 167 1.47 -3.10 -17.05
C TYR A 167 0.05 -2.96 -17.62
N TYR A 168 -0.68 -4.07 -17.65
CA TYR A 168 -2.10 -4.10 -17.98
C TYR A 168 -2.81 -5.19 -17.17
N PHE A 169 -4.11 -5.03 -16.99
CA PHE A 169 -4.95 -5.97 -16.24
C PHE A 169 -5.14 -7.28 -17.01
N ALA A 170 -4.93 -8.41 -16.35
CA ALA A 170 -5.11 -9.75 -16.88
C ALA A 170 -6.30 -10.43 -16.20
N GLU A 171 -7.47 -10.36 -16.84
CA GLU A 171 -8.72 -10.87 -16.28
C GLU A 171 -8.65 -12.39 -16.04
N GLU A 172 -8.07 -13.13 -16.98
CA GLU A 172 -7.94 -14.59 -16.94
C GLU A 172 -7.01 -15.10 -15.82
N LEU A 173 -6.18 -14.22 -15.25
CA LEU A 173 -5.29 -14.53 -14.12
C LEU A 173 -5.79 -13.96 -12.80
N SER A 174 -6.95 -13.31 -12.82
CA SER A 174 -7.50 -12.57 -11.68
C SER A 174 -8.70 -13.29 -11.08
N ASP A 175 -8.98 -13.00 -9.82
CA ASP A 175 -10.19 -13.41 -9.12
C ASP A 175 -10.82 -12.22 -8.35
N ASP A 176 -11.84 -12.47 -7.54
CA ASP A 176 -12.57 -11.44 -6.78
C ASP A 176 -11.70 -10.69 -5.76
N LYS A 177 -10.57 -11.27 -5.34
CA LYS A 177 -9.68 -10.75 -4.29
C LYS A 177 -8.32 -10.36 -4.80
N GLN A 178 -7.81 -11.04 -5.82
CA GLN A 178 -6.51 -10.79 -6.42
C GLN A 178 -6.67 -10.34 -7.86
N TRP A 179 -6.25 -9.13 -8.14
CA TRP A 179 -6.25 -8.57 -9.50
C TRP A 179 -4.82 -8.58 -10.03
N VAL A 180 -4.61 -9.37 -11.07
CA VAL A 180 -3.29 -9.57 -11.66
C VAL A 180 -3.07 -8.55 -12.78
N PHE A 181 -1.95 -7.86 -12.69
CA PHE A 181 -1.44 -6.97 -13.73
C PHE A 181 -0.14 -7.58 -14.27
N ILE A 182 -0.05 -7.69 -15.58
CA ILE A 182 1.09 -8.31 -16.24
C ILE A 182 1.82 -7.31 -17.13
N ARG A 183 3.10 -7.58 -17.37
CA ARG A 183 3.93 -6.80 -18.26
C ARG A 183 4.82 -7.75 -19.09
N ASP A 184 4.81 -7.56 -20.41
CA ASP A 184 5.53 -8.45 -21.34
C ASP A 184 7.00 -8.08 -21.44
N ASN A 185 7.32 -6.78 -21.40
CA ASN A 185 8.70 -6.29 -21.50
C ASN A 185 8.97 -5.34 -20.32
N ALA A 186 9.90 -5.70 -19.45
CA ALA A 186 10.42 -4.78 -18.45
C ALA A 186 11.24 -3.70 -19.16
N LEU A 187 10.88 -2.43 -18.92
CA LEU A 187 11.61 -1.25 -19.42
C LEU A 187 12.93 -1.07 -18.67
#